data_5363dc61cbb9431e8fbe691b14c766aa
#
_entry.id   5363dc61cbb9431e8fbe691b14c766aa
#
_cell.length_a   1.000
_cell.length_b   1.000
_cell.length_c   1.000
_cell.angle_alpha   90.00
_cell.angle_beta   90.00
_cell.angle_gamma   90.00
#
_symmetry.space_group_name_H-M   'P 1'
#
loop_
_entity.id
_entity.type
_entity.pdbx_description
1 polymer ?
#
loop_
_entity_poly.entity_id
_entity_poly.type
_entity_poly.pdbx_seq_one_letter_code
_entity_poly.pdbx_strand_id
1 'polypeptide(L)'
;LGQNPYESANALIKVKCGQGEFKGNAATEHGNKYEDEARMLYEELYGEKTHELGLLPHPTIDFLAGSPDGVTESGRLIEIKCPLRRDIGEGDVPGHYMPQLQLLMEIMDLEVCDFIQYKPECITWPAPREFTVVTVERERDWFEHNLPIMRDFWTKVLWHREHGTEGLTKVRKKRAMSPKAAPPTLVPEVCEV
;
A
#
# COMPACT_ATOMS: atom_id res chain seq x y z
N LEU A 1 -0.76 -13.41 -1.46
CA LEU A 1 -0.86 -13.18 -2.91
C LEU A 1 0.50 -13.07 -3.62
N GLY A 2 1.60 -12.97 -2.89
CA GLY A 2 2.95 -12.87 -3.46
C GLY A 2 3.30 -11.49 -4.07
N GLN A 3 2.45 -10.52 -3.92
CA GLN A 3 2.60 -9.17 -4.50
C GLN A 3 3.32 -8.18 -3.56
N ASN A 4 3.50 -8.51 -2.28
CA ASN A 4 4.22 -7.66 -1.35
C ASN A 4 5.70 -7.52 -1.76
N PRO A 5 6.19 -6.32 -2.10
CA PRO A 5 7.57 -6.10 -2.50
C PRO A 5 8.56 -6.09 -1.32
N TYR A 6 8.06 -5.91 -0.09
CA TYR A 6 8.87 -5.67 1.10
C TYR A 6 9.20 -6.97 1.84
N GLU A 7 8.23 -7.91 1.93
CA GLU A 7 8.41 -9.13 2.70
C GLU A 7 7.98 -10.39 1.95
N SER A 8 8.63 -11.51 2.26
CA SER A 8 8.22 -12.82 1.76
C SER A 8 7.07 -13.40 2.60
N ALA A 9 6.30 -14.34 2.03
CA ALA A 9 5.25 -15.05 2.76
C ALA A 9 5.78 -15.75 4.03
N ASN A 10 6.98 -16.35 3.96
CA ASN A 10 7.61 -16.99 5.11
C ASN A 10 7.95 -16.00 6.25
N ALA A 11 8.41 -14.79 5.90
CA ALA A 11 8.67 -13.75 6.89
C ALA A 11 7.37 -13.31 7.56
N LEU A 12 6.30 -13.15 6.77
CA LEU A 12 4.99 -12.78 7.29
C LEU A 12 4.38 -13.87 8.19
N ILE A 13 4.55 -15.16 7.84
CA ILE A 13 4.15 -16.27 8.71
C ILE A 13 4.87 -16.19 10.06
N LYS A 14 6.17 -15.95 10.09
CA LYS A 14 6.93 -15.79 11.33
C LYS A 14 6.40 -14.67 12.21
N VAL A 15 6.12 -13.50 11.63
CA VAL A 15 5.52 -12.37 12.35
C VAL A 15 4.15 -12.76 12.93
N LYS A 16 3.29 -13.40 12.14
CA LYS A 16 1.96 -13.84 12.59
C LYS A 16 1.99 -15.00 13.61
N CYS A 17 3.12 -15.69 13.75
CA CYS A 17 3.40 -16.67 14.79
C CYS A 17 4.09 -16.05 16.02
N GLY A 18 4.16 -14.73 16.14
CA GLY A 18 4.78 -14.03 17.28
C GLY A 18 6.31 -14.01 17.22
N GLN A 19 6.91 -14.37 16.11
CA GLN A 19 8.37 -14.34 15.91
C GLN A 19 8.77 -13.13 15.08
N GLY A 20 9.19 -12.09 15.73
CA GLY A 20 9.63 -10.83 15.13
C GLY A 20 8.67 -9.68 15.43
N GLU A 21 9.24 -8.52 15.63
CA GLU A 21 8.52 -7.28 15.79
C GLU A 21 8.68 -6.45 14.50
N PHE A 22 7.59 -5.85 14.04
CA PHE A 22 7.69 -4.78 13.08
C PHE A 22 8.25 -3.55 13.82
N LYS A 23 9.53 -3.28 13.61
CA LYS A 23 10.15 -2.03 14.03
C LYS A 23 9.92 -1.04 12.91
N GLY A 24 9.14 0.00 13.16
CA GLY A 24 8.97 1.12 12.24
C GLY A 24 10.32 1.60 11.67
N ASN A 25 10.28 2.24 10.53
CA ASN A 25 11.45 2.84 9.91
C ASN A 25 11.14 4.28 9.51
N ALA A 26 12.15 5.03 9.07
CA ALA A 26 11.98 6.44 8.68
C ALA A 26 10.84 6.67 7.65
N ALA A 27 10.54 5.70 6.78
CA ALA A 27 9.42 5.82 5.85
C ALA A 27 8.07 5.66 6.55
N THR A 28 7.96 4.77 7.54
CA THR A 28 6.75 4.62 8.36
C THR A 28 6.51 5.87 9.22
N GLU A 29 7.56 6.38 9.86
CA GLU A 29 7.47 7.60 10.66
C GLU A 29 7.05 8.81 9.81
N HIS A 30 7.62 8.90 8.60
CA HIS A 30 7.25 9.94 7.64
C HIS A 30 5.78 9.79 7.20
N GLY A 31 5.32 8.57 6.89
CA GLY A 31 3.93 8.29 6.56
C GLY A 31 2.99 8.79 7.64
N ASN A 32 3.16 8.30 8.86
CA ASN A 32 2.32 8.67 10.00
C ASN A 32 2.31 10.19 10.29
N LYS A 33 3.46 10.85 10.09
CA LYS A 33 3.58 12.29 10.34
C LYS A 33 2.71 13.13 9.40
N TYR A 34 2.57 12.72 8.15
CA TYR A 34 1.93 13.54 7.12
C TYR A 34 0.55 13.02 6.68
N GLU A 35 0.07 11.94 7.26
CA GLU A 35 -1.23 11.34 6.96
C GLU A 35 -2.38 12.30 7.28
N ASP A 36 -2.37 12.92 8.45
CA ASP A 36 -3.39 13.91 8.85
C ASP A 36 -3.39 15.14 7.96
N GLU A 37 -2.20 15.64 7.57
CA GLU A 37 -2.09 16.78 6.66
C GLU A 37 -2.67 16.45 5.27
N ALA A 38 -2.41 15.25 4.78
CA ALA A 38 -2.98 14.77 3.51
C ALA A 38 -4.50 14.63 3.58
N ARG A 39 -5.02 14.11 4.71
CA ARG A 39 -6.45 13.97 4.97
C ARG A 39 -7.16 15.31 5.00
N MET A 40 -6.64 16.27 5.77
CA MET A 40 -7.20 17.62 5.85
C MET A 40 -7.22 18.31 4.48
N LEU A 41 -6.17 18.12 3.68
CA LEU A 41 -6.11 18.66 2.32
C LEU A 41 -7.18 18.02 1.42
N TYR A 42 -7.39 16.70 1.53
CA TYR A 42 -8.45 16.01 0.81
C TYR A 42 -9.83 16.57 1.19
N GLU A 43 -10.12 16.71 2.49
CA GLU A 43 -11.38 17.27 2.99
C GLU A 43 -11.63 18.68 2.46
N GLU A 44 -10.60 19.53 2.45
CA GLU A 44 -10.69 20.90 1.93
C GLU A 44 -10.98 20.93 0.43
N LEU A 45 -10.26 20.11 -0.36
CA LEU A 45 -10.36 20.13 -1.82
C LEU A 45 -11.66 19.48 -2.35
N TYR A 46 -12.15 18.44 -1.67
CA TYR A 46 -13.31 17.68 -2.12
C TYR A 46 -14.61 18.06 -1.38
N GLY A 47 -14.52 18.88 -0.32
CA GLY A 47 -15.68 19.28 0.49
C GLY A 47 -16.31 18.11 1.26
N GLU A 48 -15.54 17.07 1.51
CA GLU A 48 -15.95 15.84 2.20
C GLU A 48 -15.41 15.85 3.64
N LYS A 49 -16.12 15.21 4.55
CA LYS A 49 -15.58 14.86 5.86
C LYS A 49 -15.21 13.40 5.91
N THR A 50 -14.11 13.12 6.58
CA THR A 50 -13.59 11.77 6.75
C THR A 50 -13.68 11.33 8.20
N HIS A 51 -13.95 10.03 8.39
CA HIS A 51 -13.97 9.38 9.69
C HIS A 51 -12.87 8.34 9.75
N GLU A 52 -11.99 8.46 10.74
CA GLU A 52 -11.00 7.46 11.03
C GLU A 52 -11.64 6.24 11.69
N LEU A 53 -11.28 5.08 11.22
CA LEU A 53 -11.75 3.82 11.75
C LEU A 53 -10.54 2.97 12.17
N GLY A 54 -10.66 2.28 13.29
CA GLY A 54 -9.64 1.34 13.73
C GLY A 54 -9.62 0.06 12.91
N LEU A 55 -9.07 -0.99 13.48
CA LEU A 55 -9.08 -2.32 12.88
C LEU A 55 -10.50 -2.89 12.84
N LEU A 56 -10.99 -3.18 11.66
CA LEU A 56 -12.31 -3.76 11.40
C LEU A 56 -12.18 -5.21 10.96
N PRO A 57 -12.86 -6.16 11.62
CA PRO A 57 -12.92 -7.54 11.14
C PRO A 57 -13.86 -7.65 9.95
N HIS A 58 -13.56 -8.60 9.06
CA HIS A 58 -14.49 -8.95 7.97
C HIS A 58 -15.79 -9.57 8.55
N PRO A 59 -16.98 -9.21 8.05
CA PRO A 59 -18.25 -9.62 8.63
C PRO A 59 -18.45 -11.13 8.75
N THR A 60 -17.89 -11.92 7.84
CA THR A 60 -18.12 -13.37 7.74
C THR A 60 -16.86 -14.22 7.69
N ILE A 61 -15.67 -13.60 7.63
CA ILE A 61 -14.40 -14.32 7.49
C ILE A 61 -13.47 -13.91 8.64
N ASP A 62 -13.40 -14.74 9.65
CA ASP A 62 -12.77 -14.51 10.96
C ASP A 62 -11.26 -14.21 10.94
N PHE A 63 -10.55 -14.63 9.88
CA PHE A 63 -9.12 -14.40 9.75
C PHE A 63 -8.77 -13.14 8.95
N LEU A 64 -9.76 -12.43 8.41
CA LEU A 64 -9.56 -11.18 7.67
C LEU A 64 -9.96 -9.98 8.53
N ALA A 65 -9.09 -8.99 8.52
CA ALA A 65 -9.33 -7.68 9.11
C ALA A 65 -8.52 -6.63 8.37
N GLY A 66 -8.98 -5.39 8.39
CA GLY A 66 -8.30 -4.26 7.79
C GLY A 66 -8.49 -2.98 8.58
N SER A 67 -7.55 -2.06 8.49
CA SER A 67 -7.62 -0.74 9.06
C SER A 67 -7.50 0.27 7.92
N PRO A 68 -8.60 0.87 7.48
CA PRO A 68 -8.58 1.94 6.50
C PRO A 68 -8.03 3.23 7.13
N ASP A 69 -7.45 4.10 6.31
CA ASP A 69 -7.02 5.41 6.77
C ASP A 69 -8.24 6.35 6.98
N GLY A 70 -9.37 6.05 6.34
CA GLY A 70 -10.63 6.74 6.60
C GLY A 70 -11.77 6.31 5.68
N VAL A 71 -12.97 6.83 5.99
CA VAL A 71 -14.16 6.75 5.14
C VAL A 71 -14.85 8.10 5.12
N THR A 72 -15.30 8.55 3.95
CA THR A 72 -16.05 9.79 3.80
C THR A 72 -17.51 9.63 4.23
N GLU A 73 -18.19 10.73 4.53
CA GLU A 73 -19.64 10.74 4.78
C GLU A 73 -20.44 10.26 3.56
N SER A 74 -19.92 10.42 2.35
CA SER A 74 -20.52 9.91 1.11
C SER A 74 -20.28 8.41 0.88
N GLY A 75 -19.56 7.72 1.75
CA GLY A 75 -19.31 6.28 1.66
C GLY A 75 -18.17 5.89 0.74
N ARG A 76 -17.13 6.72 0.61
CA ARG A 76 -15.90 6.41 -0.12
C ARG A 76 -14.80 5.98 0.85
N LEU A 77 -14.14 4.89 0.56
CA LEU A 77 -12.94 4.48 1.28
C LEU A 77 -11.80 5.46 1.00
N ILE A 78 -10.98 5.75 1.99
CA ILE A 78 -9.75 6.54 1.83
C ILE A 78 -8.55 5.69 2.21
N GLU A 79 -7.55 5.69 1.36
CA GLU A 79 -6.22 5.13 1.62
C GLU A 79 -5.17 6.17 1.27
N ILE A 80 -4.34 6.54 2.25
CA ILE A 80 -3.35 7.62 2.15
C ILE A 80 -1.94 7.05 2.10
N LYS A 81 -1.14 7.53 1.18
CA LYS A 81 0.28 7.20 1.10
C LYS A 81 1.13 8.45 1.01
N CYS A 82 2.00 8.64 2.01
CA CYS A 82 2.98 9.72 2.06
C CYS A 82 4.38 9.16 1.82
N PRO A 83 4.80 8.96 0.57
CA PRO A 83 6.08 8.31 0.29
C PRO A 83 7.26 9.23 0.60
N LEU A 84 8.25 8.73 1.37
CA LEU A 84 9.47 9.47 1.70
C LEU A 84 10.40 9.68 0.50
N ARG A 85 10.50 8.70 -0.41
CA ARG A 85 11.51 8.69 -1.49
C ARG A 85 10.95 8.45 -2.88
N ARG A 86 9.79 7.81 -2.99
CA ARG A 86 9.16 7.50 -4.28
C ARG A 86 8.48 8.77 -4.80
N ASP A 87 8.63 9.02 -6.10
CA ASP A 87 7.87 10.07 -6.76
C ASP A 87 6.39 9.69 -6.86
N ILE A 88 5.53 10.68 -6.84
CA ILE A 88 4.10 10.53 -7.04
C ILE A 88 3.81 10.62 -8.53
N GLY A 89 3.30 9.53 -9.10
CA GLY A 89 2.82 9.53 -10.49
C GLY A 89 1.39 10.06 -10.56
N GLU A 90 1.10 10.88 -11.53
CA GLU A 90 -0.26 11.31 -11.82
C GLU A 90 -1.07 10.13 -12.37
N GLY A 91 -2.26 9.90 -11.79
CA GLY A 91 -3.22 8.90 -12.26
C GLY A 91 -2.81 7.44 -12.08
N ASP A 92 -1.78 7.14 -11.28
CA ASP A 92 -1.27 5.78 -11.08
C ASP A 92 -1.38 5.30 -9.63
N VAL A 93 -1.92 4.09 -9.47
CA VAL A 93 -1.87 3.35 -8.21
C VAL A 93 -0.82 2.26 -8.35
N PRO A 94 0.30 2.32 -7.60
CA PRO A 94 1.28 1.25 -7.66
C PRO A 94 0.65 -0.10 -7.37
N GLY A 95 0.81 -1.06 -8.30
CA GLY A 95 0.05 -2.32 -8.33
C GLY A 95 0.12 -3.15 -7.04
N HIS A 96 1.15 -2.95 -6.21
CA HIS A 96 1.26 -3.65 -4.93
C HIS A 96 0.29 -3.12 -3.84
N TYR A 97 -0.36 -1.96 -4.04
CA TYR A 97 -1.40 -1.45 -3.15
C TYR A 97 -2.79 -1.97 -3.54
N MET A 98 -3.03 -2.33 -4.79
CA MET A 98 -4.35 -2.81 -5.25
C MET A 98 -4.94 -3.91 -4.36
N PRO A 99 -4.19 -4.93 -3.91
CA PRO A 99 -4.74 -5.93 -3.00
C PRO A 99 -5.22 -5.37 -1.66
N GLN A 100 -4.59 -4.33 -1.15
CA GLN A 100 -5.01 -3.66 0.08
C GLN A 100 -6.33 -2.92 -0.16
N LEU A 101 -6.42 -2.14 -1.23
CA LEU A 101 -7.62 -1.37 -1.56
C LEU A 101 -8.83 -2.28 -1.78
N GLN A 102 -8.67 -3.34 -2.59
CA GLN A 102 -9.76 -4.29 -2.86
C GLN A 102 -10.21 -5.03 -1.60
N LEU A 103 -9.27 -5.43 -0.73
CA LEU A 103 -9.60 -6.09 0.53
C LEU A 103 -10.33 -5.15 1.51
N LEU A 104 -9.91 -3.90 1.62
CA LEU A 104 -10.56 -2.92 2.49
C LEU A 104 -11.97 -2.60 2.00
N MET A 105 -12.17 -2.40 0.70
CA MET A 105 -13.50 -2.21 0.11
C MET A 105 -14.41 -3.42 0.34
N GLU A 106 -13.87 -4.64 0.29
CA GLU A 106 -14.62 -5.87 0.62
C GLU A 106 -15.03 -5.90 2.09
N ILE A 107 -14.10 -5.64 3.02
CA ILE A 107 -14.38 -5.67 4.47
C ILE A 107 -15.46 -4.66 4.85
N MET A 108 -15.47 -3.49 4.21
CA MET A 108 -16.37 -2.39 4.54
C MET A 108 -17.63 -2.34 3.68
N ASP A 109 -17.74 -3.23 2.69
CA ASP A 109 -18.80 -3.25 1.69
C ASP A 109 -18.98 -1.90 0.97
N LEU A 110 -17.85 -1.29 0.57
CA LEU A 110 -17.79 -0.05 -0.18
C LEU A 110 -17.40 -0.32 -1.64
N GLU A 111 -17.94 0.49 -2.56
CA GLU A 111 -17.74 0.31 -4.01
C GLU A 111 -16.56 1.12 -4.56
N VAL A 112 -16.11 2.12 -3.82
CA VAL A 112 -15.13 3.09 -4.32
C VAL A 112 -14.10 3.43 -3.25
N CYS A 113 -12.84 3.52 -3.66
CA CYS A 113 -11.72 3.98 -2.85
C CYS A 113 -11.03 5.16 -3.52
N ASP A 114 -10.79 6.24 -2.78
CA ASP A 114 -9.89 7.31 -3.19
C ASP A 114 -8.49 7.03 -2.62
N PHE A 115 -7.58 6.67 -3.53
CA PHE A 115 -6.18 6.46 -3.21
C PHE A 115 -5.44 7.80 -3.29
N ILE A 116 -5.05 8.29 -2.14
CA ILE A 116 -4.41 9.59 -1.96
C ILE A 116 -2.90 9.42 -1.86
N GLN A 117 -2.14 10.17 -2.65
CA GLN A 117 -0.70 10.27 -2.50
C GLN A 117 -0.30 11.70 -2.18
N TYR A 118 0.54 11.87 -1.17
CA TYR A 118 0.94 13.17 -0.68
C TYR A 118 2.43 13.24 -0.38
N LYS A 119 3.06 14.32 -0.81
CA LYS A 119 4.40 14.72 -0.38
C LYS A 119 4.36 16.16 0.10
N PRO A 120 4.82 16.44 1.33
CA PRO A 120 4.87 17.79 1.86
C PRO A 120 5.89 18.64 1.08
N GLU A 121 5.74 19.94 1.17
CA GLU A 121 6.77 20.87 0.73
C GLU A 121 8.09 20.60 1.46
N CYS A 122 9.18 20.53 0.72
CA CYS A 122 10.50 20.34 1.28
C CYS A 122 11.27 21.68 1.39
N ILE A 123 11.49 22.12 2.64
CA ILE A 123 12.19 23.39 2.91
C ILE A 123 13.71 23.27 2.69
N THR A 124 14.30 22.10 3.00
CA THR A 124 15.76 21.89 2.91
C THR A 124 16.22 21.64 1.48
N TRP A 125 15.38 21.11 0.63
CA TRP A 125 15.56 20.96 -0.80
C TRP A 125 14.26 21.43 -1.46
N PRO A 126 14.21 22.66 -2.02
CA PRO A 126 12.98 23.26 -2.47
C PRO A 126 12.27 22.36 -3.48
N ALA A 127 11.25 21.67 -3.03
CA ALA A 127 10.34 20.91 -3.85
C ALA A 127 8.91 21.30 -3.47
N PRO A 128 8.04 21.56 -4.46
CA PRO A 128 6.66 21.91 -4.18
C PRO A 128 5.93 20.73 -3.51
N ARG A 129 4.86 21.06 -2.80
CA ARG A 129 3.91 20.06 -2.31
C ARG A 129 3.29 19.30 -3.49
N GLU A 130 3.28 17.98 -3.41
CA GLU A 130 2.62 17.12 -4.40
C GLU A 130 1.41 16.44 -3.76
N PHE A 131 0.29 16.43 -4.47
CA PHE A 131 -0.95 15.80 -4.03
C PHE A 131 -1.69 15.21 -5.22
N THR A 132 -2.02 13.92 -5.16
CA THR A 132 -2.81 13.25 -6.18
C THR A 132 -3.87 12.36 -5.54
N VAL A 133 -5.01 12.26 -6.20
CA VAL A 133 -6.10 11.35 -5.84
C VAL A 133 -6.46 10.50 -7.05
N VAL A 134 -6.48 9.19 -6.87
CA VAL A 134 -6.92 8.24 -7.89
C VAL A 134 -8.08 7.45 -7.35
N THR A 135 -9.23 7.56 -8.01
CA THR A 135 -10.41 6.77 -7.68
C THR A 135 -10.26 5.35 -8.22
N VAL A 136 -10.43 4.38 -7.34
CA VAL A 136 -10.38 2.94 -7.65
C VAL A 136 -11.74 2.33 -7.36
N GLU A 137 -12.27 1.59 -8.32
CA GLU A 137 -13.51 0.84 -8.16
C GLU A 137 -13.26 -0.54 -7.56
N ARG A 138 -14.25 -1.06 -6.82
CA ARG A 138 -14.22 -2.40 -6.27
C ARG A 138 -14.39 -3.45 -7.37
N GLU A 139 -13.51 -4.42 -7.38
CA GLU A 139 -13.57 -5.59 -8.25
C GLU A 139 -14.03 -6.81 -7.44
N ARG A 140 -15.32 -7.12 -7.46
CA ARG A 140 -15.88 -8.25 -6.66
C ARG A 140 -15.25 -9.59 -7.04
N ASP A 141 -15.05 -9.84 -8.33
CA ASP A 141 -14.41 -11.06 -8.82
C ASP A 141 -12.97 -11.20 -8.32
N TRP A 142 -12.28 -10.06 -8.09
CA TRP A 142 -10.92 -10.07 -7.53
C TRP A 142 -10.89 -10.75 -6.16
N PHE A 143 -11.84 -10.42 -5.29
CA PHE A 143 -11.89 -11.00 -3.96
C PHE A 143 -12.18 -12.50 -4.01
N GLU A 144 -13.17 -12.91 -4.79
CA GLU A 144 -13.55 -14.32 -4.96
C GLU A 144 -12.38 -15.17 -5.46
N HIS A 145 -11.62 -14.68 -6.46
CA HIS A 145 -10.45 -15.35 -7.00
C HIS A 145 -9.29 -15.46 -6.00
N ASN A 146 -9.11 -14.45 -5.14
CA ASN A 146 -7.98 -14.39 -4.21
C ASN A 146 -8.28 -14.98 -2.83
N LEU A 147 -9.54 -15.14 -2.44
CA LEU A 147 -9.92 -15.69 -1.16
C LEU A 147 -9.35 -17.10 -0.89
N PRO A 148 -9.34 -18.05 -1.85
CA PRO A 148 -8.72 -19.35 -1.62
C PRO A 148 -7.22 -19.26 -1.28
N ILE A 149 -6.49 -18.33 -1.92
CA ILE A 149 -5.06 -18.10 -1.67
C ILE A 149 -4.85 -17.53 -0.26
N MET A 150 -5.72 -16.64 0.19
CA MET A 150 -5.68 -16.08 1.54
C MET A 150 -5.99 -17.15 2.60
N ARG A 151 -6.95 -18.04 2.34
CA ARG A 151 -7.27 -19.18 3.21
C ARG A 151 -6.09 -20.16 3.31
N ASP A 152 -5.47 -20.51 2.20
CA ASP A 152 -4.29 -21.38 2.19
C ASP A 152 -3.13 -20.75 2.99
N PHE A 153 -2.90 -19.46 2.82
CA PHE A 153 -1.92 -18.75 3.63
C PHE A 153 -2.25 -18.80 5.13
N TRP A 154 -3.52 -18.55 5.50
CA TRP A 154 -3.93 -18.59 6.90
C TRP A 154 -3.82 -20.01 7.50
N THR A 155 -4.17 -21.04 6.75
CA THR A 155 -3.98 -22.44 7.14
C THR A 155 -2.51 -22.73 7.46
N LYS A 156 -1.58 -22.21 6.64
CA LYS A 156 -0.14 -22.32 6.92
C LYS A 156 0.27 -21.58 8.19
N VAL A 157 -0.31 -20.40 8.45
CA VAL A 157 -0.07 -19.68 9.73
C VAL A 157 -0.50 -20.50 10.91
N LEU A 158 -1.72 -21.08 10.88
CA LEU A 158 -2.24 -21.91 11.97
C LEU A 158 -1.38 -23.15 12.19
N TRP A 159 -0.99 -23.83 11.10
CA TRP A 159 -0.10 -24.99 11.18
C TRP A 159 1.23 -24.64 11.85
N HIS A 160 1.84 -23.50 11.48
CA HIS A 160 3.11 -23.07 12.05
C HIS A 160 2.98 -22.56 13.51
N ARG A 161 1.83 -22.10 13.93
CA ARG A 161 1.57 -21.79 15.34
C ARG A 161 1.65 -23.03 16.22
N GLU A 162 1.22 -24.19 15.71
CA GLU A 162 1.22 -25.45 16.42
C GLU A 162 2.56 -26.21 16.32
N HIS A 163 3.22 -26.14 15.15
CA HIS A 163 4.37 -26.98 14.83
C HIS A 163 5.72 -26.22 14.80
N GLY A 164 5.70 -24.91 15.04
CA GLY A 164 6.91 -24.09 14.98
C GLY A 164 7.25 -23.57 13.57
N THR A 165 8.22 -22.69 13.50
CA THR A 165 8.63 -21.99 12.27
C THR A 165 10.07 -22.25 11.85
N GLU A 166 10.77 -23.20 12.46
CA GLU A 166 12.20 -23.46 12.29
C GLU A 166 12.56 -23.83 10.86
N GLY A 167 11.67 -24.50 10.14
CA GLY A 167 11.83 -24.88 8.73
C GLY A 167 11.63 -23.75 7.73
N LEU A 168 11.15 -22.57 8.15
CA LEU A 168 10.90 -21.45 7.25
C LEU A 168 12.20 -20.69 6.94
N THR A 169 12.79 -20.92 5.79
CA THR A 169 13.95 -20.17 5.32
C THR A 169 13.56 -18.78 4.82
N LYS A 170 14.45 -17.79 5.01
CA LYS A 170 14.31 -16.49 4.36
C LYS A 170 14.53 -16.65 2.86
N VAL A 171 13.45 -16.70 2.08
CA VAL A 171 13.56 -16.63 0.62
C VAL A 171 13.96 -15.19 0.27
N ARG A 172 15.23 -14.98 -0.12
CA ARG A 172 15.65 -13.69 -0.69
C ARG A 172 14.99 -13.55 -2.06
N LYS A 173 14.01 -12.65 -2.18
CA LYS A 173 13.55 -12.21 -3.51
C LYS A 173 14.77 -11.60 -4.23
N LYS A 174 15.14 -12.13 -5.40
CA LYS A 174 16.08 -11.44 -6.29
C LYS A 174 15.45 -10.10 -6.63
N ARG A 175 16.12 -9.02 -6.25
CA ARG A 175 15.74 -7.66 -6.63
C ARG A 175 15.75 -7.64 -8.16
N ALA A 176 14.60 -7.41 -8.80
CA ALA A 176 14.56 -7.17 -10.23
C ALA A 176 15.48 -5.96 -10.49
N MET A 177 16.53 -6.17 -11.25
CA MET A 177 17.37 -5.07 -11.71
C MET A 177 16.50 -4.24 -12.65
N SER A 178 16.20 -3.01 -12.25
CA SER A 178 15.69 -2.00 -13.18
C SER A 178 16.64 -1.95 -14.38
N PRO A 179 16.15 -1.96 -15.61
CA PRO A 179 17.02 -1.80 -16.77
C PRO A 179 17.79 -0.49 -16.58
N LYS A 180 19.12 -0.56 -16.64
CA LYS A 180 19.96 0.65 -16.68
C LYS A 180 19.48 1.49 -17.87
N ALA A 181 19.12 2.74 -17.60
CA ALA A 181 18.86 3.71 -18.67
C ALA A 181 20.07 3.70 -19.60
N ALA A 182 19.83 3.55 -20.89
CA ALA A 182 20.87 3.66 -21.89
C ALA A 182 21.50 5.05 -21.79
N PRO A 183 22.84 5.19 -21.93
CA PRO A 183 23.47 6.51 -21.94
C PRO A 183 22.88 7.35 -23.07
N PRO A 184 22.72 8.68 -22.88
CA PRO A 184 22.21 9.56 -23.90
C PRO A 184 23.10 9.47 -25.14
N THR A 185 22.49 9.21 -26.29
CA THR A 185 23.18 9.22 -27.61
C THR A 185 23.57 10.66 -27.87
N LEU A 186 24.88 10.95 -27.90
CA LEU A 186 25.40 12.23 -28.36
C LEU A 186 25.05 12.40 -29.85
N VAL A 187 24.15 13.32 -30.13
CA VAL A 187 23.89 13.76 -31.48
C VAL A 187 25.06 14.72 -31.88
N PRO A 188 25.81 14.48 -32.95
CA PRO A 188 26.85 15.40 -33.35
C PRO A 188 26.21 16.70 -33.81
N GLU A 189 26.65 17.82 -33.24
CA GLU A 189 26.35 19.16 -33.77
C GLU A 189 26.89 19.27 -35.20
N VAL A 190 26.00 19.46 -36.15
CA VAL A 190 26.38 19.83 -37.53
C VAL A 190 26.68 21.32 -37.50
N CYS A 191 27.96 21.67 -37.57
CA CYS A 191 28.37 23.04 -37.90
C CYS A 191 27.99 23.30 -39.35
N GLU A 192 27.01 24.15 -39.57
CA GLU A 192 26.81 24.79 -40.87
C GLU A 192 27.83 25.94 -41.05
N VAL A 193 28.55 25.90 -42.16
CA VAL A 193 29.50 26.94 -42.65
C VAL A 193 28.73 27.97 -43.46
#